data_b2c7607c2fed36a8faa308bdc840592a
#
_entry.id   b2c7607c2fed36a8faa308bdc840592a
#
_cell.length_a   1.000
_cell.length_b   1.000
_cell.length_c   1.000
_cell.angle_alpha   90.00
_cell.angle_beta   90.00
_cell.angle_gamma   90.00
#
_symmetry.space_group_name_H-M   'P 1'
#
loop_
_entity.id
_entity.type
_entity.pdbx_description
1 polymer ?
#
loop_
_entity_poly.entity_id
_entity_poly.type
_entity_poly.pdbx_seq_one_letter_code
_entity_poly.pdbx_strand_id
1 'polypeptide(L)'
;MKQQLNLLFIEGNRQKIDKANIKEAYQKISTHGYISTMPMEYLPMEKALAKLGGRTLFKATVVRKSGQGEATISNFDIKMVAVSEDDYAKYDGVCIDGQHRTLALQFGNLQDIEPTYTAVEIPENMDILSYVALRNNGKTWKNLDFTHSGISTQNTEIDHIIQTCEKNKEDDAFFYAIYTLNTVNLRASQIKGLQLGYKTIKDFRNLQLNPDTSRMGDEVLKAVRENSTLTSDRCNGRLGAALKKFYIENGKDFDTLISVIGLIDNETWENHFTPEKGHSMEITAYVDALNAVWAEHKGKNHTYQSEVA
;
A
#
# COMPACT_ATOMS: atom_id res chain seq x y z
N MET A 1 -12.91 11.77 -37.61
CA MET A 1 -11.81 11.26 -36.74
C MET A 1 -12.46 10.63 -35.53
N LYS A 2 -12.22 9.35 -35.24
CA LYS A 2 -12.62 8.76 -33.96
C LYS A 2 -11.70 9.35 -32.90
N GLN A 3 -12.28 10.13 -32.04
CA GLN A 3 -11.53 10.84 -30.97
C GLN A 3 -11.09 9.84 -29.91
N GLN A 4 -9.87 9.96 -29.43
CA GLN A 4 -9.44 9.23 -28.23
C GLN A 4 -10.36 9.62 -27.06
N LEU A 5 -10.84 8.62 -26.29
CA LEU A 5 -11.70 8.88 -25.14
C LEU A 5 -10.92 9.60 -24.03
N ASN A 6 -11.57 10.59 -23.43
CA ASN A 6 -11.05 11.31 -22.28
C ASN A 6 -11.42 10.57 -21.00
N LEU A 7 -10.54 9.67 -20.54
CA LEU A 7 -10.79 8.77 -19.42
C LEU A 7 -10.16 9.28 -18.13
N LEU A 8 -10.89 9.16 -17.02
CA LEU A 8 -10.36 9.36 -15.67
C LEU A 8 -9.83 8.05 -15.08
N PHE A 9 -8.96 8.18 -14.11
CA PHE A 9 -8.39 7.08 -13.33
C PHE A 9 -8.95 7.11 -11.92
N ILE A 10 -9.38 5.95 -11.42
CA ILE A 10 -9.94 5.85 -10.07
C ILE A 10 -8.84 5.65 -9.03
N GLU A 11 -9.01 6.30 -7.89
CA GLU A 11 -8.18 6.07 -6.70
C GLU A 11 -8.17 4.58 -6.31
N GLY A 12 -6.98 4.04 -6.02
CA GLY A 12 -6.81 2.64 -5.65
C GLY A 12 -6.62 1.67 -6.81
N ASN A 13 -6.82 2.10 -8.07
CA ASN A 13 -6.47 1.26 -9.22
C ASN A 13 -4.98 1.34 -9.51
N ARG A 14 -4.20 0.44 -8.91
CA ARG A 14 -2.74 0.39 -8.81
C ARG A 14 -2.16 1.56 -8.01
N GLN A 15 -1.38 1.23 -7.02
CA GLN A 15 -0.71 2.17 -6.11
C GLN A 15 0.22 3.15 -6.83
N LYS A 16 0.80 2.72 -7.96
CA LYS A 16 1.72 3.54 -8.74
C LYS A 16 1.68 3.17 -10.22
N ILE A 17 1.47 4.17 -11.05
CA ILE A 17 1.60 4.01 -12.51
C ILE A 17 3.08 3.81 -12.83
N ASP A 18 3.41 2.65 -13.41
CA ASP A 18 4.80 2.30 -13.72
C ASP A 18 5.23 2.91 -15.05
N LYS A 19 6.25 3.77 -15.00
CA LYS A 19 6.86 4.39 -16.18
C LYS A 19 7.49 3.37 -17.14
N ALA A 20 7.98 2.23 -16.64
CA ALA A 20 8.54 1.17 -17.49
C ALA A 20 7.44 0.56 -18.37
N ASN A 21 6.26 0.31 -17.81
CA ASN A 21 5.12 -0.18 -18.56
C ASN A 21 4.58 0.83 -19.59
N ILE A 22 4.65 2.14 -19.29
CA ILE A 22 4.32 3.18 -20.27
C ILE A 22 5.31 3.16 -21.44
N LYS A 23 6.61 3.03 -21.16
CA LYS A 23 7.66 2.92 -22.18
C LYS A 23 7.46 1.69 -23.06
N GLU A 24 7.14 0.56 -22.44
CA GLU A 24 6.86 -0.67 -23.16
C GLU A 24 5.61 -0.54 -24.05
N ALA A 25 4.53 0.02 -23.52
CA ALA A 25 3.31 0.29 -24.30
C ALA A 25 3.60 1.26 -25.47
N TYR A 26 4.34 2.34 -25.19
CA TYR A 26 4.77 3.29 -26.22
C TYR A 26 5.55 2.60 -27.35
N GLN A 27 6.58 1.80 -27.02
CA GLN A 27 7.39 1.09 -28.01
C GLN A 27 6.53 0.15 -28.89
N LYS A 28 5.66 -0.64 -28.24
CA LYS A 28 4.75 -1.55 -28.97
C LYS A 28 3.84 -0.81 -29.93
N ILE A 29 3.22 0.27 -29.46
CA ILE A 29 2.28 1.06 -30.27
C ILE A 29 3.03 1.81 -31.39
N SER A 30 4.20 2.38 -31.12
CA SER A 30 5.03 3.06 -32.13
C SER A 30 5.50 2.12 -33.25
N THR A 31 5.78 0.85 -32.90
CA THR A 31 6.34 -0.12 -33.85
C THR A 31 5.26 -0.82 -34.66
N HIS A 32 4.14 -1.19 -34.03
CA HIS A 32 3.13 -2.07 -34.62
C HIS A 32 1.76 -1.40 -34.85
N GLY A 33 1.62 -0.13 -34.48
CA GLY A 33 0.30 0.50 -34.37
C GLY A 33 -0.48 -0.03 -33.17
N TYR A 34 -1.72 0.43 -33.02
CA TYR A 34 -2.60 -0.07 -31.96
C TYR A 34 -3.20 -1.43 -32.35
N ILE A 35 -3.02 -2.43 -31.52
CA ILE A 35 -3.53 -3.78 -31.77
C ILE A 35 -5.01 -3.83 -31.34
N SER A 36 -5.92 -3.87 -32.29
CA SER A 36 -7.38 -3.78 -32.07
C SER A 36 -7.96 -4.91 -31.19
N THR A 37 -7.30 -6.07 -31.16
CA THR A 37 -7.70 -7.22 -30.31
C THR A 37 -7.31 -7.04 -28.84
N MET A 38 -6.66 -5.92 -28.49
CA MET A 38 -6.30 -5.56 -27.12
C MET A 38 -6.95 -4.22 -26.75
N PRO A 39 -8.29 -4.13 -26.70
CA PRO A 39 -8.98 -2.88 -26.43
C PRO A 39 -8.62 -2.32 -25.03
N MET A 40 -8.72 -1.01 -24.89
CA MET A 40 -8.78 -0.38 -23.57
C MET A 40 -10.19 -0.52 -23.02
N GLU A 41 -10.32 -0.98 -21.78
CA GLU A 41 -11.61 -1.16 -21.13
C GLU A 41 -11.95 0.07 -20.28
N TYR A 42 -13.17 0.55 -20.38
CA TYR A 42 -13.65 1.68 -19.61
C TYR A 42 -15.10 1.47 -19.15
N LEU A 43 -15.42 2.07 -18.01
CA LEU A 43 -16.80 2.18 -17.54
C LEU A 43 -17.33 3.56 -17.94
N PRO A 44 -18.41 3.67 -18.72
CA PRO A 44 -19.03 4.94 -19.05
C PRO A 44 -19.33 5.78 -17.82
N MET A 45 -19.13 7.10 -17.88
CA MET A 45 -19.20 7.97 -16.69
C MET A 45 -20.54 7.87 -15.98
N GLU A 46 -21.64 7.84 -16.70
CA GLU A 46 -22.99 7.70 -16.13
C GLU A 46 -23.15 6.44 -15.25
N LYS A 47 -22.48 5.33 -15.66
CA LYS A 47 -22.47 4.08 -14.88
C LYS A 47 -21.45 4.10 -13.75
N ALA A 48 -20.35 4.84 -13.94
CA ALA A 48 -19.29 4.94 -12.96
C ALA A 48 -19.72 5.68 -11.69
N LEU A 49 -20.47 6.77 -11.84
CA LEU A 49 -20.91 7.60 -10.70
C LEU A 49 -21.66 6.79 -9.63
N ALA A 50 -22.50 5.85 -10.03
CA ALA A 50 -23.23 4.98 -9.10
C ALA A 50 -22.36 3.96 -8.36
N LYS A 51 -21.10 3.78 -8.79
CA LYS A 51 -20.22 2.69 -8.35
C LYS A 51 -18.85 3.17 -7.82
N LEU A 52 -18.68 4.49 -7.62
CA LEU A 52 -17.44 5.08 -7.12
C LEU A 52 -17.15 4.74 -5.65
N GLY A 53 -18.19 4.52 -4.85
CA GLY A 53 -18.02 4.23 -3.42
C GLY A 53 -17.31 5.37 -2.64
N GLY A 54 -17.54 6.63 -3.05
CA GLY A 54 -16.92 7.81 -2.43
C GLY A 54 -15.45 8.03 -2.82
N ARG A 55 -14.95 7.37 -3.86
CA ARG A 55 -13.55 7.47 -4.31
C ARG A 55 -13.34 8.63 -5.25
N THR A 56 -12.14 9.19 -5.18
CA THR A 56 -11.70 10.29 -6.05
C THR A 56 -11.33 9.78 -7.43
N LEU A 57 -11.72 10.54 -8.45
CA LEU A 57 -11.25 10.33 -9.82
C LEU A 57 -10.13 11.34 -10.15
N PHE A 58 -9.15 10.87 -10.90
CA PHE A 58 -7.98 11.65 -11.29
C PHE A 58 -7.84 11.74 -12.80
N LYS A 59 -7.50 12.93 -13.28
CA LYS A 59 -6.93 13.11 -14.60
C LYS A 59 -5.43 12.83 -14.53
N ALA A 60 -4.97 11.88 -15.33
CA ALA A 60 -3.55 11.56 -15.48
C ALA A 60 -3.02 12.17 -16.78
N THR A 61 -1.93 12.92 -16.70
CA THR A 61 -1.31 13.58 -17.85
C THR A 61 0.17 13.30 -17.89
N VAL A 62 0.68 12.94 -19.06
CA VAL A 62 2.12 12.85 -19.33
C VAL A 62 2.67 14.27 -19.47
N VAL A 63 3.64 14.59 -18.64
CA VAL A 63 4.30 15.90 -18.62
C VAL A 63 5.80 15.76 -18.77
N ARG A 64 6.47 16.77 -19.27
CA ARG A 64 7.94 16.80 -19.33
C ARG A 64 8.51 16.86 -17.91
N LYS A 65 9.47 15.98 -17.62
CA LYS A 65 10.10 15.90 -16.29
C LYS A 65 11.01 17.09 -16.00
N SER A 66 11.75 17.55 -17.02
CA SER A 66 12.72 18.66 -16.89
C SER A 66 12.90 19.41 -18.20
N GLY A 67 13.19 20.73 -18.12
CA GLY A 67 13.34 21.61 -19.30
C GLY A 67 12.02 22.09 -19.88
N GLN A 68 12.06 22.79 -21.02
CA GLN A 68 10.87 23.30 -21.74
C GLN A 68 10.47 22.38 -22.90
N GLY A 69 9.21 22.45 -23.35
CA GLY A 69 8.67 21.72 -24.49
C GLY A 69 7.89 20.47 -24.10
N GLU A 70 7.54 19.66 -25.09
CA GLU A 70 6.72 18.46 -24.91
C GLU A 70 7.44 17.33 -24.19
N ALA A 71 6.66 16.45 -23.56
CA ALA A 71 7.18 15.22 -22.97
C ALA A 71 7.68 14.26 -24.07
N THR A 72 8.82 13.65 -23.81
CA THR A 72 9.37 12.59 -24.66
C THR A 72 9.52 11.32 -23.84
N ILE A 73 9.59 10.16 -24.50
CA ILE A 73 9.70 8.85 -23.84
C ILE A 73 10.94 8.72 -22.94
N SER A 74 11.98 9.51 -23.19
CA SER A 74 13.18 9.58 -22.37
C SER A 74 13.12 10.61 -21.24
N ASN A 75 12.18 11.59 -21.35
CA ASN A 75 12.10 12.72 -20.41
C ASN A 75 10.62 13.06 -20.12
N PHE A 76 9.98 12.24 -19.28
CA PHE A 76 8.60 12.46 -18.87
C PHE A 76 8.38 12.15 -17.39
N ASP A 77 7.31 12.70 -16.88
CA ASP A 77 6.68 12.36 -15.61
C ASP A 77 5.17 12.25 -15.79
N ILE A 78 4.48 11.78 -14.77
CA ILE A 78 3.03 11.65 -14.75
C ILE A 78 2.49 12.61 -13.69
N LYS A 79 1.61 13.50 -14.11
CA LYS A 79 0.87 14.39 -13.22
C LYS A 79 -0.53 13.83 -13.02
N MET A 80 -0.86 13.54 -11.78
CA MET A 80 -2.20 13.15 -11.34
C MET A 80 -2.86 14.36 -10.69
N VAL A 81 -4.05 14.71 -11.16
CA VAL A 81 -4.84 15.83 -10.62
C VAL A 81 -6.22 15.31 -10.29
N ALA A 82 -6.64 15.47 -9.04
CA ALA A 82 -8.00 15.14 -8.63
C ALA A 82 -8.98 16.04 -9.40
N VAL A 83 -10.06 15.43 -9.88
CA VAL A 83 -11.12 16.13 -10.62
C VAL A 83 -12.29 16.35 -9.66
N SER A 84 -12.90 17.54 -9.72
CA SER A 84 -14.11 17.82 -8.96
C SER A 84 -15.27 16.98 -9.48
N GLU A 85 -16.16 16.55 -8.59
CA GLU A 85 -17.36 15.80 -8.96
C GLU A 85 -18.23 16.56 -9.98
N ASP A 86 -18.32 17.88 -9.89
CA ASP A 86 -19.03 18.74 -10.83
C ASP A 86 -18.47 18.66 -12.27
N ASP A 87 -17.22 18.25 -12.40
CA ASP A 87 -16.53 18.15 -13.67
C ASP A 87 -16.55 16.75 -14.30
N TYR A 88 -17.03 15.73 -13.57
CA TYR A 88 -17.02 14.34 -14.05
C TYR A 88 -17.77 14.15 -15.38
N ALA A 89 -18.87 14.87 -15.58
CA ALA A 89 -19.65 14.82 -16.81
C ALA A 89 -18.88 15.29 -18.07
N LYS A 90 -17.71 15.91 -17.91
CA LYS A 90 -16.84 16.34 -19.02
C LYS A 90 -15.97 15.20 -19.58
N TYR A 91 -16.02 14.02 -18.95
CA TYR A 91 -15.21 12.88 -19.30
C TYR A 91 -16.06 11.72 -19.79
N ASP A 92 -15.51 10.90 -20.69
CA ASP A 92 -16.24 9.80 -21.31
C ASP A 92 -16.45 8.62 -20.33
N GLY A 93 -15.57 8.46 -19.35
CA GLY A 93 -15.67 7.39 -18.38
C GLY A 93 -14.41 7.18 -17.52
N VAL A 94 -14.42 6.06 -16.82
CA VAL A 94 -13.32 5.63 -15.95
C VAL A 94 -12.55 4.49 -16.59
N CYS A 95 -11.23 4.62 -16.71
CA CYS A 95 -10.36 3.58 -17.24
C CYS A 95 -10.31 2.37 -16.30
N ILE A 96 -10.71 1.22 -16.80
CA ILE A 96 -10.69 -0.06 -16.08
C ILE A 96 -9.41 -0.84 -16.37
N ASP A 97 -9.08 -1.03 -17.65
CA ASP A 97 -7.81 -1.60 -18.12
C ASP A 97 -7.21 -0.76 -19.25
N GLY A 98 -5.88 -0.78 -19.35
CA GLY A 98 -5.14 -0.04 -20.38
C GLY A 98 -4.59 1.31 -19.93
N GLN A 99 -4.49 1.61 -18.62
CA GLN A 99 -3.94 2.87 -18.10
C GLN A 99 -2.58 3.25 -18.71
N HIS A 100 -1.66 2.30 -18.83
CA HIS A 100 -0.35 2.55 -19.42
C HIS A 100 -0.44 2.86 -20.93
N ARG A 101 -1.37 2.21 -21.64
CA ARG A 101 -1.65 2.47 -23.06
C ARG A 101 -2.29 3.84 -23.27
N THR A 102 -3.25 4.20 -22.42
CA THR A 102 -3.88 5.53 -22.40
C THR A 102 -2.83 6.63 -22.22
N LEU A 103 -1.86 6.44 -21.33
CA LEU A 103 -0.77 7.40 -21.11
C LEU A 103 0.26 7.39 -22.25
N ALA A 104 0.56 6.23 -22.82
CA ALA A 104 1.45 6.13 -23.97
C ALA A 104 0.92 6.90 -25.19
N LEU A 105 -0.39 6.88 -25.43
CA LEU A 105 -1.02 7.61 -26.53
C LEU A 105 -0.99 9.15 -26.36
N GLN A 106 -0.65 9.66 -25.18
CA GLN A 106 -0.50 11.11 -24.95
C GLN A 106 0.82 11.68 -25.49
N PHE A 107 1.79 10.85 -25.90
CA PHE A 107 2.99 11.36 -26.58
C PHE A 107 2.66 11.84 -27.99
N GLY A 108 3.18 13.03 -28.35
CA GLY A 108 2.77 13.75 -29.56
C GLY A 108 2.80 12.95 -30.84
N ASN A 109 3.78 12.05 -31.00
CA ASN A 109 3.88 11.18 -32.18
C ASN A 109 2.89 9.99 -32.22
N LEU A 110 2.09 9.79 -31.18
CA LEU A 110 1.06 8.76 -31.10
C LEU A 110 -0.36 9.31 -31.02
N GLN A 111 -0.53 10.63 -31.04
CA GLN A 111 -1.84 11.28 -30.90
C GLN A 111 -2.81 10.96 -32.04
N ASP A 112 -2.29 10.69 -33.23
CA ASP A 112 -3.09 10.34 -34.43
C ASP A 112 -3.48 8.86 -34.48
N ILE A 113 -3.01 8.04 -33.53
CA ILE A 113 -3.34 6.62 -33.48
C ILE A 113 -4.75 6.45 -32.92
N GLU A 114 -5.58 5.71 -33.63
CA GLU A 114 -6.93 5.34 -33.19
C GLU A 114 -6.89 4.07 -32.33
N PRO A 115 -7.09 4.17 -31.02
CA PRO A 115 -7.18 2.98 -30.16
C PRO A 115 -8.58 2.36 -30.24
N THR A 116 -8.66 1.10 -29.84
CA THR A 116 -9.94 0.40 -29.67
C THR A 116 -10.36 0.45 -28.23
N TYR A 117 -11.65 0.76 -27.97
CA TYR A 117 -12.24 0.80 -26.65
C TYR A 117 -13.36 -0.21 -26.50
N THR A 118 -13.51 -0.77 -25.30
CA THR A 118 -14.65 -1.61 -24.93
C THR A 118 -15.26 -1.05 -23.65
N ALA A 119 -16.54 -0.67 -23.73
CA ALA A 119 -17.31 -0.33 -22.53
C ALA A 119 -17.59 -1.61 -21.74
N VAL A 120 -17.32 -1.58 -20.43
CA VAL A 120 -17.61 -2.70 -19.52
C VAL A 120 -18.89 -2.48 -18.76
N GLU A 121 -19.49 -3.58 -18.31
CA GLU A 121 -20.58 -3.60 -17.37
C GLU A 121 -20.12 -4.23 -16.07
N ILE A 122 -20.39 -3.56 -14.94
CA ILE A 122 -20.04 -4.04 -13.60
C ILE A 122 -21.33 -4.54 -12.95
N PRO A 123 -21.36 -5.76 -12.39
CA PRO A 123 -22.52 -6.29 -11.65
C PRO A 123 -23.03 -5.30 -10.60
N GLU A 124 -24.33 -5.32 -10.33
CA GLU A 124 -24.98 -4.36 -9.42
C GLU A 124 -24.39 -4.38 -8.02
N ASN A 125 -24.04 -5.56 -7.53
CA ASN A 125 -23.48 -5.80 -6.19
C ASN A 125 -21.96 -5.63 -6.11
N MET A 126 -21.32 -5.03 -7.12
CA MET A 126 -19.86 -4.89 -7.19
C MET A 126 -19.48 -3.42 -7.44
N ASP A 127 -18.48 -2.93 -6.73
CA ASP A 127 -17.85 -1.64 -6.99
C ASP A 127 -16.77 -1.74 -8.07
N ILE A 128 -16.30 -0.58 -8.57
CA ILE A 128 -15.32 -0.51 -9.66
C ILE A 128 -14.02 -1.22 -9.28
N LEU A 129 -13.50 -1.03 -8.06
CA LEU A 129 -12.21 -1.61 -7.67
C LEU A 129 -12.26 -3.11 -7.50
N SER A 130 -13.36 -3.63 -6.95
CA SER A 130 -13.60 -5.07 -6.88
C SER A 130 -13.62 -5.69 -8.28
N TYR A 131 -14.27 -5.02 -9.24
CA TYR A 131 -14.27 -5.47 -10.63
C TYR A 131 -12.86 -5.43 -11.25
N VAL A 132 -12.14 -4.31 -11.08
CA VAL A 132 -10.75 -4.16 -11.55
C VAL A 132 -9.84 -5.23 -10.94
N ALA A 133 -10.00 -5.51 -9.64
CA ALA A 133 -9.22 -6.54 -8.95
C ALA A 133 -9.49 -7.94 -9.52
N LEU A 134 -10.75 -8.29 -9.78
CA LEU A 134 -11.11 -9.56 -10.40
C LEU A 134 -10.55 -9.67 -11.83
N ARG A 135 -10.66 -8.61 -12.63
CA ARG A 135 -10.12 -8.57 -14.00
C ARG A 135 -8.59 -8.74 -14.01
N ASN A 136 -7.89 -8.11 -13.08
CA ASN A 136 -6.44 -8.17 -13.00
C ASN A 136 -5.92 -9.42 -12.28
N ASN A 137 -6.79 -10.23 -11.65
CA ASN A 137 -6.39 -11.45 -10.94
C ASN A 137 -5.72 -12.49 -11.86
N GLY A 138 -6.03 -12.49 -13.15
CA GLY A 138 -5.34 -13.29 -14.19
C GLY A 138 -3.97 -12.72 -14.61
N LYS A 139 -3.60 -11.51 -14.21
CA LYS A 139 -2.36 -10.80 -14.54
C LYS A 139 -1.68 -10.30 -13.27
N THR A 140 -1.25 -11.22 -12.42
CA THR A 140 -0.26 -11.00 -11.35
C THR A 140 -0.39 -9.70 -10.53
N TRP A 141 -1.60 -9.42 -9.99
CA TRP A 141 -1.65 -8.58 -8.82
C TRP A 141 -0.95 -9.35 -7.69
N LYS A 142 0.12 -8.78 -7.18
CA LYS A 142 0.78 -9.29 -5.98
C LYS A 142 -0.14 -9.08 -4.78
N ASN A 143 0.08 -9.81 -3.71
CA ASN A 143 -0.73 -9.64 -2.49
C ASN A 143 -0.71 -8.19 -1.96
N LEU A 144 0.41 -7.48 -2.13
CA LEU A 144 0.55 -6.07 -1.75
C LEU A 144 -0.33 -5.13 -2.60
N ASP A 145 -0.55 -5.42 -3.87
CA ASP A 145 -1.45 -4.60 -4.71
C ASP A 145 -2.88 -4.62 -4.16
N PHE A 146 -3.29 -5.72 -3.53
CA PHE A 146 -4.56 -5.84 -2.84
C PHE A 146 -4.61 -5.01 -1.55
N THR A 147 -3.58 -5.06 -0.71
CA THR A 147 -3.49 -4.22 0.49
C THR A 147 -3.66 -2.74 0.14
N HIS A 148 -3.04 -2.29 -0.94
CA HIS A 148 -3.06 -0.90 -1.38
C HIS A 148 -4.15 -0.59 -2.43
N SER A 149 -5.15 -1.44 -2.59
CA SER A 149 -6.26 -1.22 -3.53
C SER A 149 -7.41 -0.42 -2.94
N GLY A 150 -7.45 -0.27 -1.61
CA GLY A 150 -8.56 0.34 -0.89
C GLY A 150 -9.88 -0.42 -0.98
N ILE A 151 -9.87 -1.68 -1.45
CA ILE A 151 -11.06 -2.55 -1.43
C ILE A 151 -11.32 -2.93 0.02
N SER A 152 -12.56 -2.71 0.51
CA SER A 152 -12.96 -3.11 1.86
C SER A 152 -12.93 -4.64 2.02
N THR A 153 -12.44 -5.09 3.17
CA THR A 153 -12.47 -6.51 3.57
C THR A 153 -13.78 -6.90 4.25
N GLN A 154 -14.72 -5.96 4.42
CA GLN A 154 -15.93 -6.10 5.24
C GLN A 154 -15.59 -6.36 6.73
N ASN A 155 -14.39 -5.96 7.16
CA ASN A 155 -13.95 -6.02 8.55
C ASN A 155 -13.24 -4.71 8.91
N THR A 156 -13.83 -3.95 9.82
CA THR A 156 -13.41 -2.60 10.19
C THR A 156 -11.94 -2.55 10.67
N GLU A 157 -11.52 -3.56 11.45
CA GLU A 157 -10.18 -3.58 12.01
C GLU A 157 -9.12 -3.88 10.95
N ILE A 158 -9.42 -4.78 10.01
CA ILE A 158 -8.50 -5.06 8.88
C ILE A 158 -8.45 -3.85 7.95
N ASP A 159 -9.58 -3.22 7.67
CA ASP A 159 -9.63 -2.02 6.83
C ASP A 159 -8.86 -0.86 7.46
N HIS A 160 -8.88 -0.73 8.81
CA HIS A 160 -8.03 0.22 9.54
C HIS A 160 -6.53 -0.06 9.34
N ILE A 161 -6.11 -1.33 9.45
CA ILE A 161 -4.72 -1.74 9.20
C ILE A 161 -4.31 -1.40 7.75
N ILE A 162 -5.16 -1.73 6.78
CA ILE A 162 -4.93 -1.43 5.35
C ILE A 162 -4.75 0.07 5.12
N GLN A 163 -5.65 0.89 5.65
CA GLN A 163 -5.56 2.35 5.54
C GLN A 163 -4.29 2.91 6.19
N THR A 164 -3.82 2.26 7.26
CA THR A 164 -2.55 2.62 7.89
C THR A 164 -1.37 2.27 6.99
N CYS A 165 -1.35 1.09 6.37
CA CYS A 165 -0.34 0.72 5.37
C CYS A 165 -0.30 1.70 4.19
N GLU A 166 -1.46 2.08 3.66
CA GLU A 166 -1.56 3.02 2.52
C GLU A 166 -0.98 4.40 2.81
N LYS A 167 -1.18 4.89 4.03
CA LYS A 167 -0.76 6.24 4.45
C LYS A 167 0.72 6.34 4.83
N ASN A 168 1.39 5.20 4.98
CA ASN A 168 2.72 5.12 5.57
C ASN A 168 3.73 4.48 4.63
N LYS A 169 5.01 4.64 4.95
CA LYS A 169 6.13 4.20 4.10
C LYS A 169 6.84 2.95 4.64
N GLU A 170 6.50 2.55 5.84
CA GLU A 170 7.01 1.36 6.49
C GLU A 170 6.56 0.11 5.74
N ASP A 171 7.24 -1.01 5.98
CA ASP A 171 6.86 -2.31 5.41
C ASP A 171 5.48 -2.74 5.94
N ASP A 172 4.55 -3.11 5.05
CA ASP A 172 3.22 -3.60 5.43
C ASP A 172 3.28 -4.73 6.48
N ALA A 173 4.30 -5.60 6.41
CA ALA A 173 4.47 -6.67 7.37
C ALA A 173 4.78 -6.15 8.78
N PHE A 174 5.35 -4.96 8.92
CA PHE A 174 5.50 -4.28 10.20
C PHE A 174 4.14 -3.97 10.82
N PHE A 175 3.24 -3.36 10.05
CA PHE A 175 1.87 -3.05 10.51
C PHE A 175 1.10 -4.32 10.86
N TYR A 176 1.17 -5.36 10.00
CA TYR A 176 0.50 -6.63 10.29
C TYR A 176 0.94 -7.24 11.62
N ALA A 177 2.19 -7.06 12.02
CA ALA A 177 2.70 -7.56 13.29
C ALA A 177 2.22 -6.73 14.49
N ILE A 178 2.39 -5.40 14.45
CA ILE A 178 2.05 -4.53 15.59
C ILE A 178 0.54 -4.44 15.84
N TYR A 179 -0.29 -4.56 14.79
CA TYR A 179 -1.76 -4.60 14.93
C TYR A 179 -2.32 -5.98 15.29
N THR A 180 -1.46 -6.98 15.43
CA THR A 180 -1.87 -8.34 15.80
C THR A 180 -1.13 -8.87 17.03
N LEU A 181 -0.74 -8.00 17.98
CA LEU A 181 0.05 -8.36 19.16
C LEU A 181 -0.53 -9.56 19.94
N ASN A 182 -1.84 -9.59 20.13
CA ASN A 182 -2.56 -10.58 20.92
C ASN A 182 -3.14 -11.75 20.11
N THR A 183 -2.90 -11.79 18.80
CA THR A 183 -3.48 -12.80 17.90
C THR A 183 -2.47 -13.30 16.89
N VAL A 184 -2.86 -14.20 15.99
CA VAL A 184 -1.98 -14.64 14.90
C VAL A 184 -1.70 -13.51 13.92
N ASN A 185 -0.59 -13.58 13.21
CA ASN A 185 -0.24 -12.55 12.23
C ASN A 185 -1.24 -12.51 11.08
N LEU A 186 -1.68 -11.31 10.76
CA LEU A 186 -2.37 -11.04 9.50
C LEU A 186 -1.39 -11.22 8.34
N ARG A 187 -1.88 -11.71 7.21
CA ARG A 187 -1.06 -11.93 6.00
C ARG A 187 -1.73 -11.26 4.80
N ALA A 188 -0.95 -10.69 3.91
CA ALA A 188 -1.45 -10.10 2.68
C ALA A 188 -2.30 -11.05 1.82
N SER A 189 -2.01 -12.37 1.84
CA SER A 189 -2.84 -13.38 1.17
C SER A 189 -4.23 -13.57 1.82
N GLN A 190 -4.35 -13.29 3.11
CA GLN A 190 -5.64 -13.31 3.81
C GLN A 190 -6.47 -12.09 3.44
N ILE A 191 -5.84 -10.90 3.42
CA ILE A 191 -6.46 -9.65 2.97
C ILE A 191 -7.01 -9.83 1.55
N LYS A 192 -6.18 -10.30 0.62
CA LYS A 192 -6.61 -10.62 -0.75
C LYS A 192 -7.85 -11.52 -0.78
N GLY A 193 -7.86 -12.57 0.04
CA GLY A 193 -8.98 -13.50 0.10
C GLY A 193 -10.30 -12.86 0.55
N LEU A 194 -10.23 -11.97 1.53
CA LEU A 194 -11.37 -11.18 2.02
C LEU A 194 -11.87 -10.19 0.97
N GLN A 195 -10.96 -9.41 0.41
CA GLN A 195 -11.28 -8.39 -0.60
C GLN A 195 -11.92 -8.97 -1.87
N LEU A 196 -11.53 -10.17 -2.27
CA LEU A 196 -12.10 -10.88 -3.41
C LEU A 196 -13.36 -11.69 -3.06
N GLY A 197 -13.76 -11.73 -1.79
CA GLY A 197 -14.99 -12.37 -1.33
C GLY A 197 -14.97 -13.90 -1.34
N TYR A 198 -13.85 -14.57 -1.61
CA TYR A 198 -13.77 -16.03 -1.54
C TYR A 198 -13.34 -16.54 -0.16
N LYS A 199 -13.03 -15.63 0.78
CA LYS A 199 -12.81 -15.92 2.20
C LYS A 199 -13.59 -14.95 3.06
N THR A 200 -13.90 -15.39 4.27
CA THR A 200 -14.53 -14.58 5.32
C THR A 200 -13.63 -14.57 6.55
N ILE A 201 -13.84 -13.66 7.48
CA ILE A 201 -13.08 -13.60 8.74
C ILE A 201 -13.17 -14.92 9.53
N LYS A 202 -14.28 -15.66 9.39
CA LYS A 202 -14.49 -16.97 10.04
C LYS A 202 -13.53 -18.05 9.56
N ASP A 203 -12.96 -17.90 8.36
CA ASP A 203 -11.97 -18.85 7.81
C ASP A 203 -10.61 -18.71 8.51
N PHE A 204 -10.42 -17.66 9.31
CA PHE A 204 -9.18 -17.40 10.06
C PHE A 204 -9.39 -17.63 11.56
N ARG A 205 -9.59 -18.89 11.95
CA ARG A 205 -10.03 -19.31 13.30
C ARG A 205 -9.27 -18.68 14.47
N ASN A 206 -7.99 -18.36 14.27
CA ASN A 206 -7.11 -17.85 15.32
C ASN A 206 -6.86 -16.34 15.18
N LEU A 207 -7.44 -15.67 14.19
CA LEU A 207 -7.32 -14.24 14.00
C LEU A 207 -8.46 -13.55 14.77
N GLN A 208 -8.10 -12.91 15.87
CA GLN A 208 -9.04 -12.18 16.74
C GLN A 208 -8.66 -10.70 16.72
N LEU A 209 -9.43 -9.93 15.97
CA LEU A 209 -9.29 -8.49 15.88
C LEU A 209 -10.52 -7.83 16.49
N ASN A 210 -10.29 -6.75 17.23
CA ASN A 210 -11.32 -5.93 17.86
C ASN A 210 -10.75 -4.50 18.05
N PRO A 211 -11.57 -3.51 18.46
CA PRO A 211 -11.11 -2.14 18.63
C PRO A 211 -9.90 -1.98 19.58
N ASP A 212 -9.76 -2.84 20.60
CA ASP A 212 -8.59 -2.80 21.48
C ASP A 212 -7.30 -3.21 20.77
N THR A 213 -7.37 -4.19 19.83
CA THR A 213 -6.18 -4.57 19.04
C THR A 213 -5.75 -3.45 18.12
N SER A 214 -6.68 -2.73 17.50
CA SER A 214 -6.39 -1.55 16.67
C SER A 214 -5.80 -0.43 17.52
N ARG A 215 -6.38 -0.12 18.68
CA ARG A 215 -5.86 0.89 19.60
C ARG A 215 -4.43 0.57 20.04
N MET A 216 -4.15 -0.68 20.43
CA MET A 216 -2.78 -1.09 20.80
C MET A 216 -1.80 -0.91 19.64
N GLY A 217 -2.20 -1.25 18.42
CA GLY A 217 -1.38 -1.04 17.22
C GLY A 217 -1.09 0.45 16.98
N ASP A 218 -2.10 1.31 17.13
CA ASP A 218 -1.96 2.77 16.99
C ASP A 218 -1.01 3.35 18.05
N GLU A 219 -1.08 2.89 19.30
CA GLU A 219 -0.19 3.31 20.38
C GLU A 219 1.26 2.87 20.13
N VAL A 220 1.49 1.64 19.66
CA VAL A 220 2.82 1.18 19.24
C VAL A 220 3.36 2.02 18.09
N LEU A 221 2.53 2.27 17.06
CA LEU A 221 2.92 3.10 15.93
C LEU A 221 3.26 4.52 16.36
N LYS A 222 2.50 5.08 17.30
CA LYS A 222 2.79 6.39 17.89
C LYS A 222 4.15 6.38 18.60
N ALA A 223 4.42 5.42 19.48
CA ALA A 223 5.70 5.29 20.18
C ALA A 223 6.89 5.16 19.22
N VAL A 224 6.73 4.36 18.15
CA VAL A 224 7.74 4.21 17.09
C VAL A 224 7.99 5.54 16.37
N ARG A 225 6.97 6.33 16.08
CA ARG A 225 7.11 7.63 15.41
C ARG A 225 7.67 8.76 16.28
N GLU A 226 7.40 8.70 17.57
CA GLU A 226 7.98 9.63 18.55
C GLU A 226 9.47 9.32 18.76
N ASN A 227 9.92 8.13 18.41
CA ASN A 227 11.32 7.73 18.47
C ASN A 227 12.06 8.09 17.17
N SER A 228 12.92 9.11 17.22
CA SER A 228 13.68 9.60 16.06
C SER A 228 14.66 8.59 15.46
N THR A 229 15.02 7.55 16.22
CA THR A 229 15.92 6.47 15.77
C THR A 229 15.19 5.45 14.89
N LEU A 230 13.89 5.21 15.14
CA LEU A 230 13.09 4.23 14.41
C LEU A 230 12.49 4.83 13.12
N THR A 231 13.35 5.11 12.18
CA THR A 231 12.96 5.62 10.85
C THR A 231 12.21 4.57 10.03
N SER A 232 11.50 4.97 8.99
CA SER A 232 10.65 4.07 8.19
C SER A 232 11.41 2.91 7.53
N ASP A 233 12.67 3.10 7.19
CA ASP A 233 13.56 2.06 6.64
C ASP A 233 14.02 1.04 7.70
N ARG A 234 14.05 1.43 8.98
CA ARG A 234 14.32 0.55 10.11
C ARG A 234 13.08 -0.25 10.54
N CYS A 235 11.89 0.28 10.32
CA CYS A 235 10.61 -0.36 10.66
C CYS A 235 10.18 -1.39 9.60
N ASN A 236 10.86 -2.52 9.57
CA ASN A 236 10.57 -3.65 8.69
C ASN A 236 9.75 -4.75 9.38
N GLY A 237 9.25 -5.71 8.59
CA GLY A 237 8.42 -6.79 9.13
C GLY A 237 9.10 -7.67 10.18
N ARG A 238 10.44 -7.78 10.18
CA ARG A 238 11.19 -8.53 11.19
C ARG A 238 11.21 -7.80 12.53
N LEU A 239 11.42 -6.49 12.53
CA LEU A 239 11.31 -5.68 13.76
C LEU A 239 9.89 -5.75 14.32
N GLY A 240 8.85 -5.59 13.47
CA GLY A 240 7.47 -5.73 13.91
C GLY A 240 7.18 -7.09 14.56
N ALA A 241 7.64 -8.19 13.93
CA ALA A 241 7.51 -9.52 14.48
C ALA A 241 8.27 -9.72 15.79
N ALA A 242 9.43 -9.07 15.94
CA ALA A 242 10.24 -9.11 17.17
C ALA A 242 9.57 -8.32 18.31
N LEU A 243 9.01 -7.13 18.05
CA LEU A 243 8.23 -6.37 19.03
C LEU A 243 7.05 -7.19 19.55
N LYS A 244 6.33 -7.86 18.66
CA LYS A 244 5.25 -8.77 19.04
C LYS A 244 5.75 -9.94 19.90
N LYS A 245 6.86 -10.58 19.49
CA LYS A 245 7.41 -11.71 20.22
C LYS A 245 7.93 -11.26 21.61
N PHE A 246 8.63 -10.14 21.68
CA PHE A 246 9.05 -9.52 22.93
C PHE A 246 7.87 -9.27 23.88
N TYR A 247 6.78 -8.69 23.36
CA TYR A 247 5.54 -8.47 24.13
C TYR A 247 4.99 -9.77 24.72
N ILE A 248 4.93 -10.84 23.92
CA ILE A 248 4.42 -12.15 24.37
C ILE A 248 5.33 -12.76 25.44
N GLU A 249 6.66 -12.73 25.22
CA GLU A 249 7.65 -13.32 26.13
C GLU A 249 7.76 -12.55 27.46
N ASN A 250 7.46 -11.25 27.47
CA ASN A 250 7.40 -10.43 28.67
C ASN A 250 5.99 -10.38 29.31
N GLY A 251 5.21 -11.46 29.18
CA GLY A 251 3.94 -11.62 29.88
C GLY A 251 2.80 -10.77 29.33
N LYS A 252 2.93 -10.28 28.10
CA LYS A 252 1.98 -9.36 27.45
C LYS A 252 1.83 -8.02 28.19
N ASP A 253 2.90 -7.57 28.78
CA ASP A 253 2.98 -6.26 29.41
C ASP A 253 3.17 -5.18 28.35
N PHE A 254 2.10 -4.41 28.13
CA PHE A 254 2.06 -3.39 27.09
C PHE A 254 2.92 -2.17 27.45
N ASP A 255 2.95 -1.80 28.73
CA ASP A 255 3.77 -0.68 29.22
C ASP A 255 5.26 -0.99 29.04
N THR A 256 5.66 -2.23 29.30
CA THR A 256 7.04 -2.71 29.01
C THR A 256 7.35 -2.62 27.50
N LEU A 257 6.42 -2.98 26.62
CA LEU A 257 6.62 -2.86 25.17
C LEU A 257 6.82 -1.40 24.75
N ILE A 258 5.96 -0.49 25.19
CA ILE A 258 6.07 0.93 24.86
C ILE A 258 7.36 1.52 25.42
N SER A 259 7.72 1.15 26.66
CA SER A 259 8.94 1.62 27.31
C SER A 259 10.19 1.21 26.54
N VAL A 260 10.30 -0.07 26.14
CA VAL A 260 11.50 -0.55 25.39
C VAL A 260 11.64 0.14 24.05
N ILE A 261 10.54 0.44 23.36
CA ILE A 261 10.55 1.21 22.10
C ILE A 261 11.16 2.60 22.35
N GLY A 262 10.76 3.27 23.42
CA GLY A 262 11.29 4.59 23.79
C GLY A 262 12.76 4.61 24.18
N LEU A 263 13.33 3.47 24.61
CA LEU A 263 14.73 3.33 25.01
C LEU A 263 15.69 3.13 23.84
N ILE A 264 15.20 2.87 22.63
CA ILE A 264 16.03 2.64 21.44
C ILE A 264 16.52 3.98 20.90
N ASP A 265 17.72 4.41 21.31
CA ASP A 265 18.42 5.55 20.72
C ASP A 265 19.42 5.09 19.65
N ASN A 266 20.14 6.02 19.03
CA ASN A 266 21.10 5.69 17.98
C ASN A 266 22.27 4.84 18.49
N GLU A 267 22.75 5.07 19.70
CA GLU A 267 23.81 4.27 20.31
C GLU A 267 23.32 2.84 20.56
N THR A 268 22.15 2.69 21.14
CA THR A 268 21.48 1.40 21.36
C THR A 268 21.25 0.67 20.03
N TRP A 269 20.82 1.40 19.00
CA TRP A 269 20.63 0.81 17.67
C TRP A 269 21.93 0.26 17.09
N GLU A 270 23.00 1.04 17.11
CA GLU A 270 24.29 0.60 16.59
C GLU A 270 24.87 -0.59 17.38
N ASN A 271 24.68 -0.62 18.70
CA ASN A 271 25.22 -1.67 19.54
C ASN A 271 24.45 -2.98 19.47
N HIS A 272 23.11 -2.96 19.31
CA HIS A 272 22.27 -4.14 19.45
C HIS A 272 21.49 -4.52 18.20
N PHE A 273 21.17 -3.57 17.29
CA PHE A 273 20.28 -3.77 16.15
C PHE A 273 20.99 -3.71 14.80
N THR A 274 22.29 -3.55 14.77
CA THR A 274 23.07 -3.50 13.52
C THR A 274 23.67 -4.88 13.24
N PRO A 275 23.27 -5.52 12.12
CA PRO A 275 23.84 -6.82 11.76
C PRO A 275 25.26 -6.69 11.27
N GLU A 276 26.02 -7.78 11.28
CA GLU A 276 27.31 -7.87 10.63
C GLU A 276 27.19 -7.51 9.13
N LYS A 277 28.23 -6.90 8.59
CA LYS A 277 28.23 -6.38 7.21
C LYS A 277 27.84 -7.45 6.19
N GLY A 278 26.77 -7.22 5.46
CA GLY A 278 26.26 -8.14 4.42
C GLY A 278 25.18 -9.12 4.89
N HIS A 279 24.81 -9.09 6.17
CA HIS A 279 23.74 -9.92 6.73
C HIS A 279 22.53 -9.07 7.12
N SER A 280 21.34 -9.67 7.08
CA SER A 280 20.13 -9.07 7.64
C SER A 280 19.86 -9.68 9.01
N MET A 281 19.39 -8.87 9.94
CA MET A 281 19.06 -9.31 11.29
C MET A 281 17.83 -10.24 11.29
N GLU A 282 17.91 -11.37 11.95
CA GLU A 282 16.79 -12.31 12.10
C GLU A 282 15.88 -11.88 13.26
N ILE A 283 14.64 -12.38 13.28
CA ILE A 283 13.64 -12.02 14.33
C ILE A 283 14.17 -12.33 15.73
N THR A 284 14.84 -13.45 15.91
CA THR A 284 15.43 -13.82 17.22
C THR A 284 16.47 -12.82 17.68
N ALA A 285 17.35 -12.39 16.78
CA ALA A 285 18.36 -11.38 17.10
C ALA A 285 17.75 -10.03 17.48
N TYR A 286 16.67 -9.62 16.81
CA TYR A 286 15.90 -8.44 17.21
C TYR A 286 15.28 -8.61 18.62
N VAL A 287 14.75 -9.80 18.96
CA VAL A 287 14.19 -10.07 20.30
C VAL A 287 15.28 -10.04 21.37
N ASP A 288 16.44 -10.65 21.08
CA ASP A 288 17.59 -10.64 21.99
C ASP A 288 18.07 -9.20 22.23
N ALA A 289 18.12 -8.37 21.19
CA ALA A 289 18.44 -6.95 21.31
C ALA A 289 17.43 -6.19 22.19
N LEU A 290 16.12 -6.39 21.98
CA LEU A 290 15.08 -5.78 22.81
C LEU A 290 15.19 -6.22 24.27
N ASN A 291 15.47 -7.49 24.53
CA ASN A 291 15.69 -8.01 25.87
C ASN A 291 16.94 -7.41 26.53
N ALA A 292 18.03 -7.23 25.78
CA ALA A 292 19.25 -6.61 26.28
C ALA A 292 18.99 -5.14 26.67
N VAL A 293 18.37 -4.35 25.80
CA VAL A 293 17.97 -2.97 26.09
C VAL A 293 17.11 -2.87 27.36
N TRP A 294 16.14 -3.75 27.48
CA TRP A 294 15.25 -3.77 28.63
C TRP A 294 15.99 -4.17 29.95
N ALA A 295 16.90 -5.14 29.87
CA ALA A 295 17.70 -5.57 31.02
C ALA A 295 18.65 -4.46 31.48
N GLU A 296 19.32 -3.75 30.60
CA GLU A 296 20.17 -2.60 30.88
C GLU A 296 19.41 -1.48 31.60
N HIS A 297 18.19 -1.19 31.13
CA HIS A 297 17.33 -0.20 31.78
C HIS A 297 16.96 -0.60 33.21
N LYS A 298 16.58 -1.86 33.44
CA LYS A 298 16.28 -2.38 34.78
C LYS A 298 17.49 -2.32 35.68
N GLY A 299 18.67 -2.67 35.19
CA GLY A 299 19.92 -2.61 35.94
C GLY A 299 20.26 -1.20 36.43
N LYS A 300 20.11 -0.20 35.55
CA LYS A 300 20.33 1.21 35.89
C LYS A 300 19.37 1.70 37.00
N ASN A 301 18.10 1.33 36.92
CA ASN A 301 17.10 1.71 37.95
C ASN A 301 17.34 1.08 39.31
N HIS A 302 17.89 -0.14 39.37
CA HIS A 302 18.27 -0.79 40.65
C HIS A 302 19.48 -0.12 41.29
N THR A 303 20.46 0.32 40.51
CA THR A 303 21.65 1.02 41.03
C THR A 303 21.27 2.38 41.64
N TYR A 304 20.38 3.14 41.00
CA TYR A 304 19.90 4.42 41.51
C TYR A 304 19.13 4.29 42.84
N GLN A 305 18.33 3.24 42.99
CA GLN A 305 17.59 3.01 44.24
C GLN A 305 18.49 2.56 45.41
N SER A 306 19.62 1.90 45.11
CA SER A 306 20.58 1.51 46.14
C SER A 306 21.56 2.62 46.56
N GLU A 307 21.69 3.69 45.75
CA GLU A 307 22.53 4.86 46.11
C GLU A 307 21.75 5.95 46.87
N VAL A 308 20.41 5.86 46.87
CA VAL A 308 19.52 6.84 47.54
C VAL A 308 18.95 6.29 48.88
N ALA A 309 19.22 5.04 49.24
CA ALA A 309 18.83 4.37 50.49
C ALA A 309 20.00 4.28 51.44
#